data_a20d8bced1ce35cfd70105942f39e803
#
_entry.id   a20d8bced1ce35cfd70105942f39e803
#
_cell.length_a   1.000
_cell.length_b   1.000
_cell.length_c   1.000
_cell.angle_alpha   90.00
_cell.angle_beta   90.00
_cell.angle_gamma   90.00
#
_symmetry.space_group_name_H-M   'P 1'
#
loop_
_entity.id
_entity.type
_entity.pdbx_description
1 polymer ?
#
loop_
_entity_poly.entity_id
_entity_poly.type
_entity_poly.pdbx_seq_one_letter_code
_entity_poly.pdbx_strand_id
1 'polypeptide(L)'
;RSAHNANPFTLRLVKHLKSIGAKVVMEIPTYPYDQEYITRSMKLSLAVDRCFRHSLAKILDGIVTFSNAGRIFGGKTIRISNGIDFDAIPLKQNRNNTSHELHLIGVAEVHYWHGFDRLVNGLAEYYRTNPDYKVYFHIVGPLTGEREQGEILPVIRDNHLEPYVILHGPLHSEELDAQFEKADFAIGSLGRHRSGIAHIKTLKNREYAARGLAFTYSENDDDFDSAPYVWKAPADESPVDIMGLVEFQRALTMTPLEIRESVYPLSWKAQMQKVIKEAGFGSLE
;
A
#
# COMPACT_ATOMS: atom_id res chain seq x y z
N ARG A 1 -5.88 -17.99 3.17
CA ARG A 1 -6.30 -17.27 4.39
C ARG A 1 -7.32 -18.13 5.11
N SER A 2 -6.97 -18.70 6.26
CA SER A 2 -7.96 -19.28 7.15
C SER A 2 -8.89 -18.17 7.61
N ALA A 3 -10.19 -18.46 7.65
CA ALA A 3 -11.15 -17.49 8.15
C ALA A 3 -10.74 -17.06 9.56
N HIS A 4 -10.51 -15.79 9.75
CA HIS A 4 -10.22 -15.18 11.07
C HIS A 4 -11.46 -15.18 11.98
N ASN A 5 -12.57 -15.76 11.53
CA ASN A 5 -13.82 -15.78 12.26
C ASN A 5 -13.76 -16.79 13.41
N ALA A 6 -14.11 -16.31 14.59
CA ALA A 6 -14.25 -17.14 15.77
C ALA A 6 -15.50 -18.03 15.65
N ASN A 7 -15.35 -19.29 16.01
CA ASN A 7 -16.44 -20.25 16.10
C ASN A 7 -16.15 -21.31 17.18
N PRO A 8 -17.10 -22.19 17.52
CA PRO A 8 -16.90 -23.19 18.57
C PRO A 8 -15.71 -24.13 18.32
N PHE A 9 -15.47 -24.49 17.04
CA PHE A 9 -14.38 -25.38 16.68
C PHE A 9 -13.01 -24.71 16.85
N THR A 10 -12.87 -23.48 16.38
CA THR A 10 -11.65 -22.68 16.56
C THR A 10 -11.35 -22.48 18.04
N LEU A 11 -12.38 -22.16 18.85
CA LEU A 11 -12.21 -22.01 20.29
C LEU A 11 -11.75 -23.30 20.97
N ARG A 12 -12.33 -24.45 20.62
CA ARG A 12 -11.91 -25.75 21.15
C ARG A 12 -10.49 -26.12 20.72
N LEU A 13 -10.15 -25.90 19.43
CA LEU A 13 -8.81 -26.15 18.90
C LEU A 13 -7.77 -25.32 19.67
N VAL A 14 -7.98 -24.02 19.83
CA VAL A 14 -7.04 -23.16 20.55
C VAL A 14 -6.91 -23.58 22.01
N LYS A 15 -8.02 -23.93 22.70
CA LYS A 15 -7.96 -24.47 24.07
C LYS A 15 -7.13 -25.76 24.15
N HIS A 16 -7.30 -26.65 23.19
CA HIS A 16 -6.52 -27.89 23.13
C HIS A 16 -5.03 -27.60 22.90
N LEU A 17 -4.68 -26.75 21.92
CA LEU A 17 -3.29 -26.37 21.68
C LEU A 17 -2.66 -25.73 22.92
N LYS A 18 -3.38 -24.89 23.61
CA LYS A 18 -2.91 -24.27 24.87
C LYS A 18 -2.69 -25.31 25.96
N SER A 19 -3.54 -26.34 26.05
CA SER A 19 -3.41 -27.41 27.09
C SER A 19 -2.17 -28.28 26.89
N ILE A 20 -1.65 -28.38 25.67
CA ILE A 20 -0.38 -29.08 25.37
C ILE A 20 0.84 -28.15 25.36
N GLY A 21 0.70 -26.91 25.86
CA GLY A 21 1.78 -25.93 26.00
C GLY A 21 2.09 -25.11 24.74
N ALA A 22 1.30 -25.25 23.67
CA ALA A 22 1.52 -24.47 22.46
C ALA A 22 1.19 -23.00 22.65
N LYS A 23 1.99 -22.12 22.05
CA LYS A 23 1.65 -20.71 21.84
C LYS A 23 0.78 -20.57 20.60
N VAL A 24 -0.24 -19.73 20.68
CA VAL A 24 -1.20 -19.55 19.58
C VAL A 24 -1.43 -18.08 19.33
N VAL A 25 -1.11 -17.62 18.15
CA VAL A 25 -1.45 -16.29 17.64
C VAL A 25 -2.48 -16.40 16.52
N MET A 26 -3.26 -15.37 16.32
CA MET A 26 -4.25 -15.30 15.24
C MET A 26 -4.06 -13.99 14.48
N GLU A 27 -4.07 -14.05 13.16
CA GLU A 27 -4.02 -12.85 12.34
C GLU A 27 -5.43 -12.28 12.10
N ILE A 28 -5.61 -10.99 12.39
CA ILE A 28 -6.78 -10.19 12.04
C ILE A 28 -6.25 -8.99 11.26
N PRO A 29 -6.13 -9.08 9.92
CA PRO A 29 -5.43 -8.09 9.12
C PRO A 29 -6.15 -6.75 9.08
N THR A 30 -7.48 -6.77 8.99
CA THR A 30 -8.34 -5.56 8.98
C THR A 30 -9.17 -5.50 10.25
N TYR A 31 -9.18 -4.34 10.89
CA TYR A 31 -10.02 -4.11 12.07
C TYR A 31 -10.45 -2.63 12.13
N PRO A 32 -11.75 -2.35 12.34
CA PRO A 32 -12.88 -3.29 12.45
C PRO A 32 -13.26 -3.90 11.10
N TYR A 33 -13.69 -5.16 11.08
CA TYR A 33 -14.03 -5.90 9.84
C TYR A 33 -15.54 -6.17 9.67
N ASP A 34 -16.36 -5.80 10.61
CA ASP A 34 -17.82 -6.11 10.61
C ASP A 34 -18.52 -5.60 9.34
N GLN A 35 -18.05 -4.50 8.74
CA GLN A 35 -18.63 -3.90 7.54
C GLN A 35 -18.27 -4.65 6.25
N GLU A 36 -17.26 -5.52 6.26
CA GLU A 36 -16.87 -6.34 5.10
C GLU A 36 -17.87 -7.48 4.82
N TYR A 37 -18.77 -7.76 5.79
CA TYR A 37 -19.74 -8.86 5.74
C TYR A 37 -21.08 -8.40 5.15
N ILE A 38 -21.15 -8.34 3.79
CA ILE A 38 -22.30 -7.76 3.08
C ILE A 38 -23.37 -8.78 2.69
N THR A 39 -22.99 -10.02 2.34
CA THR A 39 -23.97 -11.04 1.92
C THR A 39 -24.67 -11.71 3.11
N ARG A 40 -25.84 -12.36 2.87
CA ARG A 40 -26.60 -13.06 3.93
C ARG A 40 -25.77 -14.17 4.60
N SER A 41 -25.05 -14.96 3.84
CA SER A 41 -24.17 -16.02 4.37
C SER A 41 -23.03 -15.45 5.22
N MET A 42 -22.39 -14.37 4.76
CA MET A 42 -21.36 -13.67 5.51
C MET A 42 -21.91 -13.09 6.82
N LYS A 43 -23.11 -12.50 6.81
CA LYS A 43 -23.75 -11.97 8.03
C LYS A 43 -24.06 -13.06 9.05
N LEU A 44 -24.41 -14.29 8.60
CA LEU A 44 -24.57 -15.44 9.49
C LEU A 44 -23.24 -15.85 10.13
N SER A 45 -22.16 -15.93 9.33
CA SER A 45 -20.82 -16.18 9.85
C SER A 45 -20.38 -15.13 10.86
N LEU A 46 -20.66 -13.85 10.59
CA LEU A 46 -20.39 -12.76 11.51
C LEU A 46 -21.18 -12.87 12.82
N ALA A 47 -22.43 -13.31 12.76
CA ALA A 47 -23.25 -13.53 13.96
C ALA A 47 -22.62 -14.61 14.86
N VAL A 48 -22.15 -15.71 14.28
CA VAL A 48 -21.41 -16.75 15.01
C VAL A 48 -20.11 -16.19 15.58
N ASP A 49 -19.33 -15.47 14.75
CA ASP A 49 -18.08 -14.83 15.18
C ASP A 49 -18.30 -13.93 16.41
N ARG A 50 -19.31 -13.07 16.39
CA ARG A 50 -19.65 -12.17 17.50
C ARG A 50 -19.90 -12.88 18.83
N CYS A 51 -20.43 -14.12 18.80
CA CYS A 51 -20.63 -14.93 20.00
C CYS A 51 -19.33 -15.46 20.61
N PHE A 52 -18.29 -15.70 19.78
CA PHE A 52 -17.09 -16.40 20.22
C PHE A 52 -15.81 -15.56 20.19
N ARG A 53 -15.75 -14.47 19.42
CA ARG A 53 -14.53 -13.68 19.20
C ARG A 53 -13.90 -13.12 20.48
N HIS A 54 -14.69 -12.66 21.44
CA HIS A 54 -14.17 -12.18 22.73
C HIS A 54 -13.58 -13.32 23.59
N SER A 55 -14.21 -14.49 23.57
CA SER A 55 -13.70 -15.66 24.30
C SER A 55 -12.44 -16.21 23.66
N LEU A 56 -12.36 -16.20 22.33
CA LEU A 56 -11.18 -16.60 21.58
C LEU A 56 -10.02 -15.62 21.82
N ALA A 57 -10.25 -14.32 21.66
CA ALA A 57 -9.24 -13.30 21.85
C ALA A 57 -8.55 -13.34 23.23
N LYS A 58 -9.29 -13.69 24.28
CA LYS A 58 -8.76 -13.80 25.66
C LYS A 58 -7.78 -14.94 25.87
N ILE A 59 -7.84 -16.02 25.08
CA ILE A 59 -6.99 -17.20 25.26
C ILE A 59 -5.79 -17.24 24.31
N LEU A 60 -5.77 -16.35 23.31
CA LEU A 60 -4.65 -16.20 22.40
C LEU A 60 -3.44 -15.55 23.10
N ASP A 61 -2.23 -15.91 22.67
CA ASP A 61 -0.98 -15.26 23.12
C ASP A 61 -0.79 -13.89 22.45
N GLY A 62 -1.48 -13.65 21.34
CA GLY A 62 -1.54 -12.36 20.65
C GLY A 62 -2.42 -12.39 19.42
N ILE A 63 -2.87 -11.22 19.01
CA ILE A 63 -3.58 -11.00 17.75
C ILE A 63 -2.70 -10.16 16.85
N VAL A 64 -2.20 -10.76 15.78
CA VAL A 64 -1.39 -10.09 14.77
C VAL A 64 -2.30 -9.23 13.90
N THR A 65 -1.97 -7.95 13.72
CA THR A 65 -2.80 -7.02 12.95
C THR A 65 -1.96 -5.95 12.25
N PHE A 66 -2.45 -5.47 11.10
CA PHE A 66 -1.90 -4.32 10.39
C PHE A 66 -2.56 -3.00 10.82
N SER A 67 -3.63 -3.08 11.62
CA SER A 67 -4.33 -1.90 12.15
C SER A 67 -3.59 -1.31 13.37
N ASN A 68 -3.93 -0.06 13.71
CA ASN A 68 -3.37 0.63 14.87
C ASN A 68 -4.07 0.29 16.19
N ALA A 69 -5.02 -0.66 16.20
CA ALA A 69 -5.73 -1.05 17.40
C ALA A 69 -4.80 -1.66 18.45
N GLY A 70 -4.78 -1.09 19.66
CA GLY A 70 -3.98 -1.61 20.78
C GLY A 70 -4.58 -2.89 21.40
N ARG A 71 -5.87 -3.10 21.22
CA ARG A 71 -6.60 -4.33 21.60
C ARG A 71 -7.68 -4.64 20.58
N ILE A 72 -7.87 -5.93 20.30
CA ILE A 72 -8.96 -6.43 19.46
C ILE A 72 -9.76 -7.44 20.28
N PHE A 73 -11.07 -7.21 20.45
CA PHE A 73 -11.99 -8.02 21.25
C PHE A 73 -11.48 -8.32 22.67
N GLY A 74 -10.68 -7.41 23.24
CA GLY A 74 -10.06 -7.55 24.57
C GLY A 74 -8.73 -8.31 24.58
N GLY A 75 -8.32 -8.94 23.47
CA GLY A 75 -7.01 -9.57 23.31
C GLY A 75 -5.89 -8.56 23.06
N LYS A 76 -4.67 -8.92 23.45
CA LYS A 76 -3.45 -8.14 23.16
C LYS A 76 -3.17 -8.20 21.66
N THR A 77 -2.89 -7.05 21.04
CA THR A 77 -2.47 -6.98 19.64
C THR A 77 -0.94 -6.98 19.51
N ILE A 78 -0.47 -7.60 18.44
CA ILE A 78 0.90 -7.53 17.94
C ILE A 78 0.79 -6.79 16.60
N ARG A 79 1.13 -5.51 16.61
CA ARG A 79 1.01 -4.67 15.43
C ARG A 79 2.22 -4.87 14.53
N ILE A 80 1.96 -5.30 13.30
CA ILE A 80 2.98 -5.44 12.26
C ILE A 80 2.61 -4.61 11.03
N SER A 81 3.54 -4.53 10.10
CA SER A 81 3.30 -4.01 8.78
C SER A 81 3.20 -5.14 7.74
N ASN A 82 2.70 -4.83 6.55
CA ASN A 82 2.91 -5.69 5.40
C ASN A 82 4.42 -5.86 5.18
N GLY A 83 4.87 -7.10 5.12
CA GLY A 83 6.28 -7.40 4.97
C GLY A 83 6.78 -7.20 3.53
N ILE A 84 8.07 -6.91 3.42
CA ILE A 84 8.78 -6.79 2.16
C ILE A 84 9.62 -8.05 1.96
N ASP A 85 9.52 -8.63 0.75
CA ASP A 85 10.44 -9.66 0.26
C ASP A 85 11.54 -8.97 -0.57
N PHE A 86 12.66 -8.68 0.07
CA PHE A 86 13.76 -7.96 -0.58
C PHE A 86 14.50 -8.80 -1.62
N ASP A 87 14.39 -10.12 -1.57
CA ASP A 87 15.02 -11.02 -2.55
C ASP A 87 14.21 -11.05 -3.86
N ALA A 88 12.90 -10.86 -3.77
CA ALA A 88 12.00 -10.84 -4.92
C ALA A 88 11.86 -9.46 -5.58
N ILE A 89 12.30 -8.37 -4.92
CA ILE A 89 12.12 -6.99 -5.43
C ILE A 89 13.49 -6.42 -5.83
N PRO A 90 13.76 -6.22 -7.14
CA PRO A 90 14.99 -5.60 -7.61
C PRO A 90 15.17 -4.17 -7.07
N LEU A 91 16.39 -3.82 -6.69
CA LEU A 91 16.76 -2.45 -6.40
C LEU A 91 17.02 -1.70 -7.71
N LYS A 92 16.45 -0.52 -7.87
CA LYS A 92 16.79 0.40 -8.96
C LYS A 92 18.28 0.74 -8.91
N GLN A 93 18.98 0.55 -10.03
CA GLN A 93 20.43 0.67 -10.06
C GLN A 93 20.89 2.12 -10.05
N ASN A 94 20.21 2.98 -10.82
CA ASN A 94 20.63 4.35 -11.01
C ASN A 94 19.47 5.33 -10.83
N ARG A 95 19.76 6.54 -10.32
CA ARG A 95 18.88 7.67 -10.59
C ARG A 95 19.02 8.07 -12.06
N ASN A 96 17.89 8.22 -12.74
CA ASN A 96 17.92 8.83 -14.06
C ASN A 96 18.25 10.31 -13.88
N ASN A 97 19.42 10.69 -14.29
CA ASN A 97 19.91 12.08 -14.18
C ASN A 97 19.53 12.87 -15.44
N THR A 98 18.27 12.77 -15.88
CA THR A 98 17.76 13.57 -16.97
C THR A 98 17.46 14.97 -16.47
N SER A 99 18.24 15.94 -16.94
CA SER A 99 18.13 17.33 -16.47
C SER A 99 16.83 18.03 -16.87
N HIS A 100 16.01 17.41 -17.75
CA HIS A 100 14.86 18.06 -18.37
C HIS A 100 13.56 17.26 -18.36
N GLU A 101 13.53 16.07 -17.76
CA GLU A 101 12.33 15.23 -17.72
C GLU A 101 12.20 14.42 -16.43
N LEU A 102 10.97 14.04 -16.11
CA LEU A 102 10.61 13.23 -14.94
C LEU A 102 9.65 12.13 -15.37
N HIS A 103 9.98 10.89 -15.06
CA HIS A 103 9.13 9.74 -15.32
C HIS A 103 8.44 9.25 -14.06
N LEU A 104 7.11 9.44 -14.01
CA LEU A 104 6.24 8.96 -12.95
C LEU A 104 5.72 7.58 -13.32
N ILE A 105 5.63 6.64 -12.36
CA ILE A 105 5.04 5.32 -12.58
C ILE A 105 3.93 5.03 -11.58
N GLY A 106 2.76 4.61 -12.07
CA GLY A 106 1.66 4.10 -11.28
C GLY A 106 1.30 2.68 -11.68
N VAL A 107 1.44 1.71 -10.76
CA VAL A 107 1.15 0.29 -11.03
C VAL A 107 -0.13 -0.13 -10.32
N ALA A 108 -1.18 -0.45 -11.08
CA ALA A 108 -2.47 -0.86 -10.54
C ALA A 108 -3.37 -1.50 -11.59
N GLU A 109 -4.24 -2.43 -11.20
CA GLU A 109 -5.56 -2.50 -11.80
C GLU A 109 -6.29 -1.22 -11.40
N VAL A 110 -6.52 -0.32 -12.39
CA VAL A 110 -6.92 1.06 -12.09
C VAL A 110 -8.36 1.09 -11.58
N HIS A 111 -8.54 1.59 -10.36
CA HIS A 111 -9.82 1.83 -9.72
C HIS A 111 -9.89 3.26 -9.19
N TYR A 112 -11.10 3.79 -8.98
CA TYR A 112 -11.36 5.17 -8.55
C TYR A 112 -10.59 5.60 -7.29
N TRP A 113 -10.25 4.66 -6.40
CA TRP A 113 -9.44 4.93 -5.21
C TRP A 113 -7.95 5.09 -5.49
N HIS A 114 -7.48 4.78 -6.69
CA HIS A 114 -6.10 5.09 -7.08
C HIS A 114 -5.90 6.58 -7.37
N GLY A 115 -6.96 7.29 -7.78
CA GLY A 115 -6.93 8.73 -7.98
C GLY A 115 -6.01 9.17 -9.12
N PHE A 116 -5.78 8.31 -10.13
CA PHE A 116 -4.93 8.64 -11.28
C PHE A 116 -5.53 9.75 -12.14
N ASP A 117 -6.85 9.91 -12.12
CA ASP A 117 -7.57 11.06 -12.69
C ASP A 117 -7.08 12.39 -12.12
N ARG A 118 -6.81 12.48 -10.81
CA ARG A 118 -6.26 13.67 -10.16
C ARG A 118 -4.86 14.00 -10.67
N LEU A 119 -4.01 12.99 -10.90
CA LEU A 119 -2.68 13.19 -11.46
C LEU A 119 -2.75 13.65 -12.92
N VAL A 120 -3.64 13.05 -13.72
CA VAL A 120 -3.84 13.44 -15.13
C VAL A 120 -4.40 14.87 -15.22
N ASN A 121 -5.32 15.26 -14.33
CA ASN A 121 -5.78 16.65 -14.24
C ASN A 121 -4.65 17.62 -13.85
N GLY A 122 -3.78 17.22 -12.91
CA GLY A 122 -2.59 17.98 -12.55
C GLY A 122 -1.63 18.17 -13.74
N LEU A 123 -1.42 17.13 -14.54
CA LEU A 123 -0.64 17.23 -15.78
C LEU A 123 -1.30 18.16 -16.79
N ALA A 124 -2.64 18.15 -16.91
CA ALA A 124 -3.35 19.10 -17.78
C ALA A 124 -3.13 20.55 -17.35
N GLU A 125 -3.18 20.84 -16.06
CA GLU A 125 -2.86 22.18 -15.54
C GLU A 125 -1.41 22.56 -15.78
N TYR A 126 -0.48 21.62 -15.50
CA TYR A 126 0.94 21.83 -15.71
C TYR A 126 1.29 22.15 -17.16
N TYR A 127 0.79 21.37 -18.12
CA TYR A 127 1.09 21.58 -19.55
C TYR A 127 0.42 22.81 -20.18
N ARG A 128 -0.64 23.36 -19.56
CA ARG A 128 -1.20 24.67 -19.97
C ARG A 128 -0.21 25.83 -19.76
N THR A 129 0.78 25.67 -18.88
CA THR A 129 1.85 26.66 -18.66
C THR A 129 2.97 26.60 -19.69
N ASN A 130 2.92 25.65 -20.63
CA ASN A 130 3.97 25.36 -21.62
C ASN A 130 5.37 25.18 -20.99
N PRO A 131 5.55 24.24 -20.07
CA PRO A 131 6.78 24.06 -19.32
C PRO A 131 7.89 23.48 -20.20
N ASP A 132 9.14 23.94 -19.98
CA ASP A 132 10.32 23.37 -20.60
C ASP A 132 10.62 21.96 -20.04
N TYR A 133 10.38 21.75 -18.75
CA TYR A 133 10.60 20.47 -18.08
C TYR A 133 9.44 19.52 -18.35
N LYS A 134 9.74 18.32 -18.86
CA LYS A 134 8.71 17.36 -19.25
C LYS A 134 8.43 16.35 -18.12
N VAL A 135 7.17 16.04 -17.92
CA VAL A 135 6.71 15.07 -16.92
C VAL A 135 5.87 14.00 -17.60
N TYR A 136 6.33 12.77 -17.55
CA TYR A 136 5.64 11.62 -18.13
C TYR A 136 4.99 10.78 -17.06
N PHE A 137 3.76 10.33 -17.28
CA PHE A 137 3.08 9.42 -16.40
C PHE A 137 2.84 8.08 -17.08
N HIS A 138 3.50 7.05 -16.58
CA HIS A 138 3.38 5.67 -17.02
C HIS A 138 2.37 4.94 -16.15
N ILE A 139 1.22 4.58 -16.73
CA ILE A 139 0.18 3.78 -16.09
C ILE A 139 0.40 2.32 -16.50
N VAL A 140 0.77 1.48 -15.54
CA VAL A 140 0.97 0.04 -15.73
C VAL A 140 -0.17 -0.72 -15.06
N GLY A 141 -0.88 -1.50 -15.84
CA GLY A 141 -2.03 -2.28 -15.43
C GLY A 141 -3.29 -1.97 -16.23
N PRO A 142 -4.35 -2.76 -16.06
CA PRO A 142 -5.57 -2.59 -16.82
C PRO A 142 -6.36 -1.35 -16.37
N LEU A 143 -6.86 -0.60 -17.35
CA LEU A 143 -7.82 0.50 -17.20
C LEU A 143 -9.13 0.06 -17.86
N THR A 144 -9.93 -0.75 -17.14
CA THR A 144 -11.11 -1.41 -17.68
C THR A 144 -12.45 -0.88 -17.15
N GLY A 145 -12.44 -0.17 -16.01
CA GLY A 145 -13.65 0.38 -15.41
C GLY A 145 -14.21 1.54 -16.24
N GLU A 146 -15.53 1.55 -16.48
CA GLU A 146 -16.20 2.62 -17.24
C GLU A 146 -16.00 4.00 -16.58
N ARG A 147 -16.04 4.04 -15.26
CA ARG A 147 -15.81 5.26 -14.48
C ARG A 147 -14.38 5.79 -14.70
N GLU A 148 -13.40 4.94 -14.50
CA GLU A 148 -11.98 5.28 -14.59
C GLU A 148 -11.60 5.70 -16.01
N GLN A 149 -12.12 5.00 -17.02
CA GLN A 149 -11.96 5.40 -18.42
C GLN A 149 -12.60 6.77 -18.69
N GLY A 150 -13.83 6.99 -18.18
CA GLY A 150 -14.56 8.26 -18.34
C GLY A 150 -13.91 9.44 -17.61
N GLU A 151 -13.19 9.21 -16.51
CA GLU A 151 -12.49 10.23 -15.75
C GLU A 151 -11.08 10.54 -16.31
N ILE A 152 -10.42 9.59 -16.97
CA ILE A 152 -9.01 9.70 -17.40
C ILE A 152 -8.89 10.00 -18.90
N LEU A 153 -9.50 9.18 -19.77
CA LEU A 153 -9.28 9.26 -21.21
C LEU A 153 -9.74 10.58 -21.87
N PRO A 154 -10.89 11.17 -21.49
CA PRO A 154 -11.28 12.48 -22.03
C PRO A 154 -10.28 13.59 -21.65
N VAL A 155 -9.76 13.59 -20.41
CA VAL A 155 -8.80 14.60 -19.99
C VAL A 155 -7.51 14.51 -20.78
N ILE A 156 -7.02 13.29 -21.05
CA ILE A 156 -5.84 13.05 -21.91
C ILE A 156 -6.06 13.65 -23.29
N ARG A 157 -7.16 13.28 -23.95
CA ARG A 157 -7.48 13.73 -25.31
C ARG A 157 -7.71 15.23 -25.40
N ASP A 158 -8.54 15.78 -24.49
CA ASP A 158 -9.00 17.16 -24.58
C ASP A 158 -7.89 18.17 -24.19
N ASN A 159 -6.80 17.70 -23.53
CA ASN A 159 -5.63 18.51 -23.19
C ASN A 159 -4.36 18.06 -23.95
N HIS A 160 -4.48 17.21 -24.97
CA HIS A 160 -3.36 16.74 -25.82
C HIS A 160 -2.22 16.11 -25.00
N LEU A 161 -2.57 15.28 -24.01
CA LEU A 161 -1.60 14.64 -23.11
C LEU A 161 -1.13 13.26 -23.58
N GLU A 162 -1.53 12.80 -24.75
CA GLU A 162 -1.13 11.48 -25.29
C GLU A 162 0.41 11.28 -25.34
N PRO A 163 1.23 12.30 -25.59
CA PRO A 163 2.68 12.14 -25.51
C PRO A 163 3.22 11.99 -24.09
N TYR A 164 2.46 12.35 -23.07
CA TYR A 164 2.90 12.47 -21.68
C TYR A 164 2.23 11.45 -20.74
N VAL A 165 1.08 10.92 -21.08
CA VAL A 165 0.37 9.88 -20.30
C VAL A 165 0.37 8.60 -21.12
N ILE A 166 1.20 7.65 -20.70
CA ILE A 166 1.46 6.40 -21.42
C ILE A 166 0.74 5.24 -20.73
N LEU A 167 -0.19 4.62 -21.45
CA LEU A 167 -0.93 3.44 -20.97
C LEU A 167 -0.22 2.18 -21.46
N HIS A 168 0.42 1.44 -20.55
CA HIS A 168 1.17 0.23 -20.89
C HIS A 168 0.30 -1.04 -20.92
N GLY A 169 -0.89 -0.99 -20.29
CA GLY A 169 -1.60 -2.23 -19.99
C GLY A 169 -0.91 -3.06 -18.89
N PRO A 170 -1.32 -4.32 -18.69
CA PRO A 170 -0.70 -5.19 -17.69
C PRO A 170 0.70 -5.61 -18.12
N LEU A 171 1.69 -5.40 -17.24
CA LEU A 171 3.06 -5.87 -17.38
C LEU A 171 3.44 -6.73 -16.17
N HIS A 172 4.35 -7.68 -16.36
CA HIS A 172 4.78 -8.63 -15.34
C HIS A 172 6.30 -8.86 -15.40
N SER A 173 6.85 -9.31 -14.27
CA SER A 173 8.26 -9.74 -14.17
C SER A 173 9.24 -8.72 -14.78
N GLU A 174 10.09 -9.16 -15.70
CA GLU A 174 11.15 -8.34 -16.32
C GLU A 174 10.63 -7.09 -17.04
N GLU A 175 9.44 -7.18 -17.67
CA GLU A 175 8.85 -6.02 -18.35
C GLU A 175 8.43 -4.92 -17.35
N LEU A 176 7.86 -5.31 -16.22
CA LEU A 176 7.51 -4.41 -15.14
C LEU A 176 8.78 -3.83 -14.49
N ASP A 177 9.77 -4.67 -14.22
CA ASP A 177 11.05 -4.24 -13.64
C ASP A 177 11.77 -3.22 -14.53
N ALA A 178 11.72 -3.41 -15.86
CA ALA A 178 12.27 -2.47 -16.81
C ALA A 178 11.56 -1.10 -16.81
N GLN A 179 10.25 -1.05 -16.51
CA GLN A 179 9.55 0.23 -16.33
C GLN A 179 9.93 0.90 -15.01
N PHE A 180 10.07 0.13 -13.93
CA PHE A 180 10.55 0.67 -12.66
C PHE A 180 11.98 1.23 -12.75
N GLU A 181 12.86 0.59 -13.54
CA GLU A 181 14.23 1.09 -13.73
C GLU A 181 14.26 2.45 -14.45
N LYS A 182 13.31 2.68 -15.38
CA LYS A 182 13.15 3.97 -16.08
C LYS A 182 12.46 5.05 -15.25
N ALA A 183 11.64 4.66 -14.29
CA ALA A 183 10.86 5.59 -13.48
C ALA A 183 11.75 6.34 -12.48
N ASP A 184 11.45 7.61 -12.24
CA ASP A 184 12.12 8.45 -11.26
C ASP A 184 11.34 8.56 -9.97
N PHE A 185 10.00 8.42 -10.06
CA PHE A 185 9.09 8.64 -8.96
C PHE A 185 7.85 7.75 -9.08
N ALA A 186 7.36 7.19 -7.99
CA ALA A 186 6.23 6.28 -8.02
C ALA A 186 4.94 6.91 -7.47
N ILE A 187 3.81 6.46 -8.00
CA ILE A 187 2.48 6.97 -7.67
C ILE A 187 1.69 5.89 -6.93
N GLY A 188 1.47 6.13 -5.64
CA GLY A 188 0.62 5.33 -4.79
C GLY A 188 -0.87 5.63 -5.01
N SER A 189 -1.69 5.44 -3.98
CA SER A 189 -3.10 5.78 -4.07
C SER A 189 -3.32 7.25 -3.74
N LEU A 190 -4.07 7.96 -4.58
CA LEU A 190 -4.37 9.38 -4.42
C LEU A 190 -5.85 9.65 -4.11
N GLY A 191 -6.69 8.60 -4.12
CA GLY A 191 -8.15 8.70 -3.98
C GLY A 191 -8.74 7.79 -2.90
N ARG A 192 -7.98 7.35 -1.89
CA ARG A 192 -8.51 6.47 -0.82
C ARG A 192 -9.61 7.10 0.02
N HIS A 193 -9.60 8.42 0.17
CA HIS A 193 -10.68 9.17 0.81
C HIS A 193 -12.05 8.89 0.17
N ARG A 194 -12.11 8.63 -1.16
CA ARG A 194 -13.34 8.26 -1.90
C ARG A 194 -13.97 6.95 -1.40
N SER A 195 -13.18 6.07 -0.82
CA SER A 195 -13.63 4.79 -0.23
C SER A 195 -13.79 4.86 1.30
N GLY A 196 -13.64 6.05 1.90
CA GLY A 196 -13.70 6.24 3.35
C GLY A 196 -12.52 5.64 4.12
N ILE A 197 -11.46 5.24 3.43
CA ILE A 197 -10.26 4.65 4.04
C ILE A 197 -9.22 5.76 4.23
N ALA A 198 -8.99 6.14 5.49
CA ALA A 198 -7.98 7.14 5.83
C ALA A 198 -6.61 6.53 6.17
N HIS A 199 -6.59 5.33 6.75
CA HIS A 199 -5.36 4.65 7.19
C HIS A 199 -5.24 3.29 6.51
N ILE A 200 -4.17 3.08 5.76
CA ILE A 200 -3.92 1.80 5.10
C ILE A 200 -2.42 1.61 4.83
N LYS A 201 -1.92 0.41 5.10
CA LYS A 201 -0.54 -0.01 4.83
C LYS A 201 -0.50 -0.77 3.51
N THR A 202 -0.38 -0.04 2.38
CA THR A 202 -0.45 -0.64 1.05
C THR A 202 0.83 -1.39 0.68
N LEU A 203 0.71 -2.49 -0.06
CA LEU A 203 1.87 -3.23 -0.59
C LEU A 203 2.67 -2.38 -1.58
N LYS A 204 2.00 -1.52 -2.35
CA LYS A 204 2.65 -0.63 -3.34
C LYS A 204 3.69 0.29 -2.72
N ASN A 205 3.34 1.00 -1.64
CA ASN A 205 4.27 1.92 -0.97
C ASN A 205 5.53 1.18 -0.50
N ARG A 206 5.36 -0.06 -0.02
CA ARG A 206 6.47 -0.93 0.40
C ARG A 206 7.33 -1.39 -0.76
N GLU A 207 6.71 -1.77 -1.86
CA GLU A 207 7.42 -2.15 -3.07
C GLU A 207 8.21 -0.96 -3.64
N TYR A 208 7.61 0.22 -3.71
CA TYR A 208 8.29 1.43 -4.19
C TYR A 208 9.53 1.77 -3.36
N ALA A 209 9.39 1.79 -2.04
CA ALA A 209 10.54 1.99 -1.15
C ALA A 209 11.58 0.87 -1.27
N ALA A 210 11.17 -0.39 -1.41
CA ALA A 210 12.08 -1.51 -1.61
C ALA A 210 12.84 -1.44 -2.95
N ARG A 211 12.23 -0.87 -3.99
CA ARG A 211 12.88 -0.57 -5.26
C ARG A 211 13.81 0.65 -5.19
N GLY A 212 13.76 1.40 -4.09
CA GLY A 212 14.55 2.63 -3.91
C GLY A 212 13.96 3.85 -4.62
N LEU A 213 12.64 3.85 -4.88
CA LEU A 213 11.93 4.97 -5.48
C LEU A 213 11.29 5.86 -4.43
N ALA A 214 11.42 7.16 -4.61
CA ALA A 214 10.55 8.13 -3.96
C ALA A 214 9.13 8.01 -4.51
N PHE A 215 8.12 8.37 -3.71
CA PHE A 215 6.74 8.19 -4.13
C PHE A 215 5.77 9.16 -3.44
N THR A 216 4.55 9.22 -3.97
CA THR A 216 3.42 9.97 -3.39
C THR A 216 2.23 9.07 -3.12
N TYR A 217 1.45 9.44 -2.13
CA TYR A 217 0.14 8.90 -1.80
C TYR A 217 -0.65 9.90 -0.94
N SER A 218 -1.97 9.70 -0.76
CA SER A 218 -2.82 10.65 -0.02
C SER A 218 -3.33 10.12 1.32
N GLU A 219 -3.43 8.81 1.49
CA GLU A 219 -3.83 8.17 2.75
C GLU A 219 -2.77 8.30 3.85
N ASN A 220 -3.09 7.88 5.08
CA ASN A 220 -2.11 7.78 6.16
C ASN A 220 -1.49 6.38 6.20
N ASP A 221 -0.17 6.33 6.21
CA ASP A 221 0.63 5.12 6.39
C ASP A 221 1.76 5.44 7.37
N ASP A 222 1.59 5.03 8.63
CA ASP A 222 2.53 5.35 9.72
C ASP A 222 3.98 4.92 9.44
N ASP A 223 4.18 3.97 8.52
CA ASP A 223 5.52 3.51 8.16
C ASP A 223 6.24 4.51 7.23
N PHE A 224 5.49 5.43 6.58
CA PHE A 224 6.01 6.33 5.55
C PHE A 224 5.67 7.80 5.71
N ASP A 225 4.69 8.17 6.56
CA ASP A 225 4.20 9.56 6.66
C ASP A 225 5.28 10.59 7.05
N SER A 226 6.37 10.14 7.68
CA SER A 226 7.54 10.97 8.03
C SER A 226 8.77 10.71 7.16
N ALA A 227 8.69 9.87 6.15
CA ALA A 227 9.84 9.50 5.32
C ALA A 227 10.24 10.65 4.38
N PRO A 228 11.52 11.05 4.32
CA PRO A 228 11.97 12.22 3.55
C PRO A 228 11.88 12.03 2.03
N TYR A 229 11.65 10.82 1.55
CA TYR A 229 11.44 10.48 0.15
C TYR A 229 9.97 10.32 -0.23
N VAL A 230 9.07 10.75 0.64
CA VAL A 230 7.62 10.71 0.41
C VAL A 230 7.09 12.12 0.27
N TRP A 231 6.44 12.40 -0.85
CA TRP A 231 5.67 13.62 -1.07
C TRP A 231 4.18 13.34 -0.83
N LYS A 232 3.61 13.91 0.24
CA LYS A 232 2.21 13.67 0.60
C LYS A 232 1.27 14.53 -0.25
N ALA A 233 0.43 13.88 -1.04
CA ALA A 233 -0.68 14.55 -1.72
C ALA A 233 -1.83 14.80 -0.72
N PRO A 234 -2.62 15.88 -0.88
CA PRO A 234 -3.85 16.08 -0.12
C PRO A 234 -4.84 14.93 -0.33
N ALA A 235 -5.60 14.56 0.71
CA ALA A 235 -6.64 13.54 0.62
C ALA A 235 -7.99 14.19 0.24
N ASP A 236 -8.06 14.81 -0.93
CA ASP A 236 -9.21 15.50 -1.49
C ASP A 236 -9.32 15.30 -3.00
N GLU A 237 -10.18 16.03 -3.68
CA GLU A 237 -10.39 15.92 -5.14
C GLU A 237 -9.56 16.92 -5.96
N SER A 238 -8.68 17.69 -5.34
CA SER A 238 -7.83 18.65 -6.07
C SER A 238 -6.89 17.92 -7.05
N PRO A 239 -6.59 18.53 -8.21
CA PRO A 239 -5.51 18.06 -9.07
C PRO A 239 -4.19 17.97 -8.30
N VAL A 240 -3.34 17.01 -8.68
CA VAL A 240 -2.02 16.87 -8.07
C VAL A 240 -1.12 18.04 -8.51
N ASP A 241 -0.47 18.68 -7.56
CA ASP A 241 0.52 19.73 -7.84
C ASP A 241 1.79 19.11 -8.46
N ILE A 242 1.85 19.14 -9.79
CA ILE A 242 2.98 18.58 -10.55
C ILE A 242 4.25 19.41 -10.35
N MET A 243 4.14 20.74 -10.21
CA MET A 243 5.31 21.57 -9.98
C MET A 243 5.94 21.29 -8.63
N GLY A 244 5.11 21.20 -7.57
CA GLY A 244 5.59 20.82 -6.24
C GLY A 244 6.23 19.43 -6.20
N LEU A 245 5.70 18.47 -6.97
CA LEU A 245 6.29 17.14 -7.10
C LEU A 245 7.66 17.19 -7.81
N VAL A 246 7.80 17.98 -8.88
CA VAL A 246 9.08 18.18 -9.60
C VAL A 246 10.10 18.82 -8.68
N GLU A 247 9.72 19.85 -7.92
CA GLU A 247 10.61 20.51 -6.96
C GLU A 247 11.05 19.57 -5.86
N PHE A 248 10.14 18.78 -5.31
CA PHE A 248 10.44 17.75 -4.32
C PHE A 248 11.45 16.73 -4.85
N GLN A 249 11.22 16.18 -6.06
CA GLN A 249 12.12 15.20 -6.65
C GLN A 249 13.52 15.76 -6.93
N ARG A 250 13.61 17.03 -7.34
CA ARG A 250 14.90 17.72 -7.53
C ARG A 250 15.66 17.96 -6.24
N ALA A 251 14.93 18.25 -5.16
CA ALA A 251 15.52 18.49 -3.85
C ALA A 251 15.93 17.18 -3.12
N LEU A 252 15.42 16.03 -3.57
CA LEU A 252 15.70 14.76 -2.94
C LEU A 252 17.16 14.36 -3.12
N THR A 253 17.89 14.15 -2.03
CA THR A 253 19.30 13.77 -2.01
C THR A 253 19.54 12.27 -1.81
N MET A 254 18.58 11.56 -1.21
CA MET A 254 18.72 10.12 -0.91
C MET A 254 18.88 9.29 -2.20
N THR A 255 19.82 8.36 -2.15
CA THR A 255 20.03 7.36 -3.19
C THR A 255 18.97 6.26 -3.13
N PRO A 256 18.75 5.48 -4.22
CA PRO A 256 17.87 4.31 -4.18
C PRO A 256 18.23 3.31 -3.08
N LEU A 257 19.53 3.11 -2.83
CA LEU A 257 19.99 2.20 -1.76
C LEU A 257 19.60 2.72 -0.37
N GLU A 258 19.81 4.00 -0.09
CA GLU A 258 19.43 4.60 1.21
C GLU A 258 17.92 4.53 1.46
N ILE A 259 17.09 4.74 0.41
CA ILE A 259 15.64 4.55 0.51
C ILE A 259 15.31 3.10 0.87
N ARG A 260 15.89 2.12 0.15
CA ARG A 260 15.69 0.69 0.42
C ARG A 260 16.13 0.29 1.81
N GLU A 261 17.29 0.75 2.25
CA GLU A 261 17.84 0.43 3.59
C GLU A 261 16.95 0.96 4.71
N SER A 262 16.33 2.12 4.53
CA SER A 262 15.40 2.70 5.51
C SER A 262 14.20 1.81 5.82
N VAL A 263 13.84 0.91 4.91
CA VAL A 263 12.68 0.00 5.06
C VAL A 263 13.06 -1.46 5.37
N TYR A 264 14.31 -1.79 5.64
CA TYR A 264 14.70 -3.13 6.10
C TYR A 264 13.94 -3.61 7.36
N PRO A 265 13.58 -2.73 8.32
CA PRO A 265 12.71 -3.12 9.44
C PRO A 265 11.33 -3.63 9.01
N LEU A 266 10.89 -3.34 7.77
CA LEU A 266 9.64 -3.85 7.20
C LEU A 266 9.82 -5.18 6.47
N SER A 267 10.99 -5.83 6.50
CA SER A 267 11.15 -7.17 5.91
C SER A 267 10.21 -8.19 6.57
N TRP A 268 9.74 -9.19 5.83
CA TRP A 268 8.96 -10.29 6.41
C TRP A 268 9.69 -10.95 7.58
N LYS A 269 11.01 -11.09 7.49
CA LYS A 269 11.84 -11.61 8.58
C LYS A 269 11.70 -10.76 9.85
N ALA A 270 11.86 -9.45 9.75
CA ALA A 270 11.76 -8.54 10.90
C ALA A 270 10.33 -8.54 11.48
N GLN A 271 9.30 -8.53 10.61
CA GLN A 271 7.90 -8.58 11.05
C GLN A 271 7.59 -9.88 11.80
N MET A 272 8.07 -11.03 11.30
CA MET A 272 7.86 -12.32 11.98
C MET A 272 8.68 -12.44 13.26
N GLN A 273 9.89 -11.94 13.33
CA GLN A 273 10.68 -11.86 14.55
C GLN A 273 9.96 -11.06 15.64
N LYS A 274 9.32 -9.94 15.26
CA LYS A 274 8.47 -9.16 16.17
C LYS A 274 7.31 -9.99 16.71
N VAL A 275 6.60 -10.72 15.84
CA VAL A 275 5.49 -11.60 16.26
C VAL A 275 5.98 -12.66 17.25
N ILE A 276 7.09 -13.33 16.96
CA ILE A 276 7.67 -14.36 17.82
C ILE A 276 8.04 -13.78 19.19
N LYS A 277 8.72 -12.67 19.22
CA LYS A 277 9.14 -11.99 20.45
C LYS A 277 7.93 -11.54 21.29
N GLU A 278 6.97 -10.84 20.69
CA GLU A 278 5.83 -10.28 21.42
C GLU A 278 4.79 -11.32 21.85
N ALA A 279 4.68 -12.44 21.13
CA ALA A 279 3.87 -13.60 21.52
C ALA A 279 4.54 -14.50 22.56
N GLY A 280 5.82 -14.28 22.86
CA GLY A 280 6.57 -15.05 23.87
C GLY A 280 6.94 -16.46 23.42
N PHE A 281 7.27 -16.65 22.12
CA PHE A 281 7.75 -17.94 21.62
C PHE A 281 9.21 -18.25 21.98
N GLY A 282 9.94 -17.34 22.64
CA GLY A 282 11.38 -17.42 22.84
C GLY A 282 12.18 -16.78 21.69
N SER A 283 13.50 -16.66 21.87
CA SER A 283 14.38 -16.22 20.77
C SER A 283 14.55 -17.37 19.77
N LEU A 284 14.41 -17.07 18.48
CA LEU A 284 15.01 -17.91 17.44
C LEU A 284 16.53 -17.67 17.53
N GLU A 285 17.29 -18.66 17.95
CA GLU A 285 18.75 -18.70 17.81
C GLU A 285 19.15 -18.74 16.34
#